data_3ebe9bec7c80996334e65b9ace2f74db
#
_entry.id   3ebe9bec7c80996334e65b9ace2f74db
#
_cell.length_a   1.000
_cell.length_b   1.000
_cell.length_c   1.000
_cell.angle_alpha   90.00
_cell.angle_beta   90.00
_cell.angle_gamma   90.00
#
_symmetry.space_group_name_H-M   'P 1'
#
loop_
_entity.id
_entity.type
_entity.pdbx_description
1 polymer ?
#
loop_
_entity_poly.entity_id
_entity_poly.type
_entity_poly.pdbx_seq_one_letter_code
_entity_poly.pdbx_strand_id
1 'polypeptide(L)'
;MKKFSLFAILLGFNIALGACSDDDAAPVVKNEIFQLPEKAYVLAEQSRRAIVIRDAETHRNIWSWDPYTACVPAAQQGWFVNPSEVKPVFNRRYILMTASGGAVALIRLSDHKLMFYANCGQNPHSAEVLPDGNIVTAESKSGEINTFVVDTVKVLGAKANTVKLGNAHNVVWDKKRSYLYATATKKEGVTALFRFKYDGNRSNPKLINQTTLYTFSNESGGHDLFPVYGEEDKLWLTAASAVYKFDLTGVCLLYTSPSPRD
;
A
#
# COMPACT_ATOMS: atom_id res chain seq x y z
N MET A 1 0.61 74.09 24.41
CA MET A 1 -0.19 72.87 24.20
C MET A 1 0.31 72.18 22.98
N LYS A 2 1.15 71.16 23.13
CA LYS A 2 1.72 70.35 21.98
C LYS A 2 1.01 69.00 22.00
N LYS A 3 0.33 68.67 20.89
CA LYS A 3 -0.33 67.38 20.66
C LYS A 3 0.71 66.36 20.21
N PHE A 4 0.92 65.31 20.96
CA PHE A 4 1.68 64.14 20.50
C PHE A 4 0.71 63.16 19.80
N SER A 5 1.01 62.86 18.54
CA SER A 5 0.31 61.86 17.76
C SER A 5 1.05 60.54 17.93
N LEU A 6 0.37 59.54 18.45
CA LEU A 6 0.89 58.19 18.65
C LEU A 6 0.66 57.36 17.34
N PHE A 7 1.73 57.09 16.64
CA PHE A 7 1.69 56.18 15.48
C PHE A 7 1.82 54.75 16.01
N ALA A 8 0.75 53.96 15.92
CA ALA A 8 0.77 52.53 16.16
C ALA A 8 1.23 51.83 14.90
N ILE A 9 2.41 51.23 14.92
CA ILE A 9 2.92 50.34 13.86
C ILE A 9 2.32 48.96 14.09
N LEU A 10 1.29 48.57 13.31
CA LEU A 10 0.85 47.19 13.20
C LEU A 10 1.89 46.40 12.38
N LEU A 11 2.71 45.59 13.04
CA LEU A 11 3.46 44.53 12.36
C LEU A 11 2.47 43.42 12.00
N GLY A 12 2.06 43.41 10.75
CA GLY A 12 1.35 42.27 10.17
C GLY A 12 2.29 41.09 10.01
N PHE A 13 2.10 40.06 10.83
CA PHE A 13 2.75 38.77 10.66
C PHE A 13 2.02 38.03 9.52
N ASN A 14 2.56 38.11 8.30
CA ASN A 14 2.11 37.27 7.19
C ASN A 14 2.61 35.85 7.44
N ILE A 15 1.77 35.00 8.01
CA ILE A 15 1.97 33.56 7.94
C ILE A 15 1.64 33.16 6.50
N ALA A 16 2.64 32.93 5.70
CA ALA A 16 2.48 32.28 4.41
C ALA A 16 2.04 30.84 4.67
N LEU A 17 0.75 30.60 4.70
CA LEU A 17 0.16 29.28 4.49
C LEU A 17 0.51 28.92 3.05
N GLY A 18 1.49 28.05 2.86
CA GLY A 18 1.74 27.41 1.57
C GLY A 18 0.54 26.56 1.21
N ALA A 19 -0.48 27.18 0.64
CA ALA A 19 -1.53 26.48 -0.05
C ALA A 19 -0.91 25.95 -1.35
N CYS A 20 -0.96 24.64 -1.57
CA CYS A 20 -0.86 24.10 -2.91
C CYS A 20 -2.08 24.62 -3.68
N SER A 21 -1.95 25.80 -4.29
CA SER A 21 -2.99 26.35 -5.16
C SER A 21 -2.95 25.62 -6.48
N ASP A 22 -4.12 25.29 -7.01
CA ASP A 22 -4.29 24.67 -8.34
C ASP A 22 -3.92 25.61 -9.51
N ASP A 23 -3.35 26.80 -9.23
CA ASP A 23 -3.15 27.88 -10.19
C ASP A 23 -1.76 28.02 -10.83
N ASP A 24 -0.79 27.18 -10.47
CA ASP A 24 0.44 27.10 -11.26
C ASP A 24 0.19 26.21 -12.48
N ALA A 25 -0.39 26.81 -13.52
CA ALA A 25 -0.59 26.22 -14.83
C ALA A 25 0.79 25.92 -15.45
N ALA A 26 1.30 24.73 -15.18
CA ALA A 26 2.28 24.12 -16.07
C ALA A 26 1.67 24.04 -17.47
N PRO A 27 2.46 24.22 -18.57
CA PRO A 27 1.95 24.28 -19.92
C PRO A 27 1.03 23.08 -20.19
N VAL A 28 -0.16 23.36 -20.72
CA VAL A 28 -1.16 22.36 -21.10
C VAL A 28 -0.53 21.41 -22.11
N VAL A 29 0.11 20.37 -21.62
CA VAL A 29 0.44 19.18 -22.40
C VAL A 29 -0.90 18.52 -22.70
N LYS A 30 -1.22 18.36 -23.99
CA LYS A 30 -2.41 17.66 -24.48
C LYS A 30 -2.66 16.45 -23.60
N ASN A 31 -3.88 16.28 -23.12
CA ASN A 31 -4.38 15.20 -22.27
C ASN A 31 -4.18 13.83 -22.90
N GLU A 32 -2.96 13.37 -23.04
CA GLU A 32 -2.69 11.96 -23.20
C GLU A 32 -2.82 11.34 -21.82
N ILE A 33 -3.92 10.63 -21.61
CA ILE A 33 -4.15 9.85 -20.39
C ILE A 33 -2.99 8.88 -20.28
N PHE A 34 -2.11 9.08 -19.29
CA PHE A 34 -0.99 8.16 -19.06
C PHE A 34 -1.55 6.74 -18.89
N GLN A 35 -1.10 5.83 -19.73
CA GLN A 35 -1.40 4.39 -19.64
C GLN A 35 -0.12 3.66 -19.29
N LEU A 36 -0.23 2.77 -18.30
CA LEU A 36 0.90 1.93 -17.93
C LEU A 36 1.24 0.99 -19.11
N PRO A 37 2.46 1.07 -19.67
CA PRO A 37 2.88 0.17 -20.75
C PRO A 37 2.77 -1.30 -20.35
N GLU A 38 2.61 -2.17 -21.31
CA GLU A 38 2.53 -3.61 -21.07
C GLU A 38 3.82 -4.15 -20.46
N LYS A 39 4.96 -3.64 -20.93
CA LYS A 39 6.30 -4.01 -20.45
C LYS A 39 6.90 -2.87 -19.62
N ALA A 40 6.55 -2.82 -18.36
CA ALA A 40 7.08 -1.84 -17.42
C ALA A 40 7.29 -2.44 -16.02
N TYR A 41 8.27 -1.91 -15.31
CA TYR A 41 8.48 -2.18 -13.90
C TYR A 41 7.85 -1.07 -13.08
N VAL A 42 7.05 -1.44 -12.06
CA VAL A 42 6.58 -0.52 -11.03
C VAL A 42 7.43 -0.76 -9.80
N LEU A 43 8.16 0.25 -9.36
CA LEU A 43 9.24 0.12 -8.38
C LEU A 43 8.95 0.96 -7.13
N ALA A 44 9.16 0.37 -5.95
CA ALA A 44 9.24 1.05 -4.68
C ALA A 44 10.67 1.59 -4.51
N GLU A 45 10.87 2.87 -4.80
CA GLU A 45 12.19 3.53 -4.77
C GLU A 45 12.45 4.09 -3.36
N GLN A 46 13.13 3.32 -2.52
CA GLN A 46 13.33 3.66 -1.11
C GLN A 46 14.24 4.88 -0.90
N SER A 47 15.29 5.03 -1.70
CA SER A 47 16.27 6.11 -1.52
C SER A 47 15.66 7.50 -1.71
N ARG A 48 14.66 7.61 -2.58
CA ARG A 48 13.93 8.86 -2.87
C ARG A 48 12.53 8.91 -2.26
N ARG A 49 12.10 7.87 -1.54
CA ARG A 49 10.74 7.72 -1.00
C ARG A 49 9.67 7.84 -2.08
N ALA A 50 9.92 7.26 -3.24
CA ALA A 50 9.13 7.45 -4.44
C ALA A 50 8.59 6.14 -5.00
N ILE A 51 7.55 6.27 -5.81
CA ILE A 51 7.15 5.24 -6.76
C ILE A 51 7.74 5.63 -8.11
N VAL A 52 8.32 4.68 -8.82
CA VAL A 52 8.87 4.90 -10.16
C VAL A 52 8.32 3.84 -11.10
N ILE A 53 7.85 4.26 -12.27
CA ILE A 53 7.55 3.36 -13.38
C ILE A 53 8.66 3.48 -14.40
N ARG A 54 9.25 2.34 -14.73
CA ARG A 54 10.36 2.23 -15.65
C ARG A 54 9.98 1.35 -16.81
N ASP A 55 10.17 1.86 -18.01
CA ASP A 55 10.00 1.09 -19.24
C ASP A 55 11.01 -0.06 -19.27
N ALA A 56 10.55 -1.28 -19.54
CA ALA A 56 11.38 -2.48 -19.46
C ALA A 56 12.35 -2.62 -20.63
N GLU A 57 12.08 -1.99 -21.77
CA GLU A 57 12.91 -2.07 -22.97
C GLU A 57 13.94 -0.96 -23.01
N THR A 58 13.54 0.28 -22.77
CA THR A 58 14.41 1.45 -22.84
C THR A 58 15.12 1.75 -21.52
N HIS A 59 14.69 1.13 -20.43
CA HIS A 59 15.18 1.38 -19.07
C HIS A 59 15.05 2.84 -18.62
N ARG A 60 14.16 3.62 -19.22
CA ARG A 60 13.89 5.01 -18.82
C ARG A 60 12.76 5.08 -17.80
N ASN A 61 12.88 6.00 -16.86
CA ASN A 61 11.77 6.33 -15.98
C ASN A 61 10.74 7.12 -16.80
N ILE A 62 9.52 6.61 -16.87
CA ILE A 62 8.42 7.18 -17.66
C ILE A 62 7.33 7.81 -16.80
N TRP A 63 7.36 7.54 -15.49
CA TRP A 63 6.45 8.11 -14.50
C TRP A 63 7.08 8.04 -13.12
N SER A 64 6.82 9.01 -12.27
CA SER A 64 7.22 8.96 -10.86
C SER A 64 6.25 9.74 -9.99
N TRP A 65 6.19 9.34 -8.72
CA TRP A 65 5.40 10.03 -7.69
C TRP A 65 6.15 10.00 -6.37
N ASP A 66 6.10 11.09 -5.63
CA ASP A 66 6.62 11.17 -4.27
C ASP A 66 5.71 12.06 -3.39
N PRO A 67 5.76 11.92 -2.05
CA PRO A 67 4.86 12.63 -1.15
C PRO A 67 5.13 14.14 -1.07
N TYR A 68 6.28 14.61 -1.52
CA TYR A 68 6.66 16.03 -1.47
C TYR A 68 6.02 16.79 -2.63
N THR A 69 6.19 16.31 -3.84
CA THR A 69 5.56 16.87 -5.05
C THR A 69 4.06 16.70 -5.06
N ALA A 70 3.53 15.67 -4.38
CA ALA A 70 2.09 15.45 -4.19
C ALA A 70 1.48 16.31 -3.06
N CYS A 71 2.22 17.26 -2.51
CA CYS A 71 1.75 18.17 -1.46
C CYS A 71 1.19 17.46 -0.21
N VAL A 72 1.70 16.29 0.14
CA VAL A 72 1.36 15.66 1.41
C VAL A 72 1.83 16.57 2.55
N PRO A 73 0.97 16.87 3.56
CA PRO A 73 1.34 17.73 4.67
C PRO A 73 2.63 17.26 5.35
N ALA A 74 3.51 18.19 5.72
CA ALA A 74 4.85 17.90 6.26
C ALA A 74 4.82 16.91 7.45
N ALA A 75 3.81 17.04 8.34
CA ALA A 75 3.63 16.14 9.47
C ALA A 75 3.36 14.68 9.10
N GLN A 76 2.95 14.41 7.86
CA GLN A 76 2.57 13.08 7.35
C GLN A 76 3.58 12.52 6.34
N GLN A 77 4.50 13.35 5.83
CA GLN A 77 5.51 12.91 4.85
C GLN A 77 6.40 11.78 5.41
N GLY A 78 6.63 11.78 6.74
CA GLY A 78 7.37 10.72 7.41
C GLY A 78 6.73 9.33 7.31
N TRP A 79 5.42 9.23 7.05
CA TRP A 79 4.74 7.95 6.85
C TRP A 79 5.18 7.23 5.58
N PHE A 80 5.66 7.98 4.57
CA PHE A 80 6.07 7.47 3.26
C PHE A 80 7.54 7.03 3.19
N VAL A 81 8.24 7.01 4.33
CA VAL A 81 9.63 6.53 4.40
C VAL A 81 9.68 5.04 4.11
N ASN A 82 10.66 4.62 3.31
CA ASN A 82 10.90 3.24 2.90
C ASN A 82 9.64 2.59 2.28
N PRO A 83 9.26 2.98 1.04
CA PRO A 83 8.24 2.27 0.28
C PRO A 83 8.51 0.77 0.31
N SER A 84 7.51 -0.03 0.70
CA SER A 84 7.64 -1.48 0.92
C SER A 84 6.96 -2.31 -0.16
N GLU A 85 5.79 -1.88 -0.63
CA GLU A 85 5.10 -2.52 -1.75
C GLU A 85 4.48 -1.48 -2.67
N VAL A 86 4.46 -1.76 -3.97
CA VAL A 86 3.74 -1.00 -4.99
C VAL A 86 3.11 -1.95 -5.99
N LYS A 87 1.82 -1.77 -6.27
CA LYS A 87 1.12 -2.59 -7.26
C LYS A 87 0.10 -1.81 -8.06
N PRO A 88 -0.02 -2.06 -9.39
CA PRO A 88 -1.10 -1.51 -10.20
C PRO A 88 -2.45 -2.12 -9.80
N VAL A 89 -3.46 -1.29 -9.61
CA VAL A 89 -4.82 -1.71 -9.25
C VAL A 89 -5.87 -1.04 -10.14
N PHE A 90 -7.14 -1.47 -10.04
CA PHE A 90 -8.26 -0.92 -10.82
C PHE A 90 -7.98 -0.86 -12.33
N ASN A 91 -7.67 -2.02 -12.92
CA ASN A 91 -7.30 -2.15 -14.33
C ASN A 91 -6.12 -1.23 -14.71
N ARG A 92 -5.09 -1.19 -13.86
CA ARG A 92 -3.85 -0.45 -14.08
C ARG A 92 -4.04 1.07 -14.19
N ARG A 93 -5.11 1.63 -13.62
CA ARG A 93 -5.35 3.08 -13.59
C ARG A 93 -4.83 3.76 -12.33
N TYR A 94 -4.53 2.98 -11.31
CA TYR A 94 -4.03 3.46 -10.02
C TYR A 94 -2.85 2.61 -9.57
N ILE A 95 -2.02 3.20 -8.71
CA ILE A 95 -1.02 2.48 -7.91
C ILE A 95 -1.47 2.46 -6.47
N LEU A 96 -1.50 1.27 -5.88
CA LEU A 96 -1.60 1.06 -4.44
C LEU A 96 -0.20 0.88 -3.89
N MET A 97 0.15 1.60 -2.82
CA MET A 97 1.45 1.50 -2.17
C MET A 97 1.35 1.37 -0.67
N THR A 98 2.35 0.74 -0.07
CA THR A 98 2.67 0.83 1.35
C THR A 98 4.08 1.35 1.57
N ALA A 99 4.36 1.90 2.74
CA ALA A 99 5.69 2.33 3.15
C ALA A 99 5.93 2.02 4.63
N SER A 100 7.10 1.51 4.97
CA SER A 100 7.44 1.07 6.33
C SER A 100 7.32 2.17 7.40
N GLY A 101 7.31 3.45 6.99
CA GLY A 101 7.00 4.58 7.87
C GLY A 101 5.54 4.64 8.32
N GLY A 102 4.65 3.81 7.76
CA GLY A 102 3.26 3.68 8.16
C GLY A 102 2.23 4.06 7.10
N ALA A 103 2.62 4.51 5.91
CA ALA A 103 1.65 4.89 4.90
C ALA A 103 1.05 3.68 4.17
N VAL A 104 -0.24 3.79 3.86
CA VAL A 104 -0.90 3.19 2.71
C VAL A 104 -1.46 4.31 1.85
N ALA A 105 -1.33 4.21 0.52
CA ALA A 105 -1.84 5.24 -0.38
C ALA A 105 -2.32 4.68 -1.72
N LEU A 106 -3.30 5.36 -2.30
CA LEU A 106 -3.83 5.11 -3.62
C LEU A 106 -3.58 6.34 -4.51
N ILE A 107 -2.81 6.17 -5.56
CA ILE A 107 -2.40 7.23 -6.48
C ILE A 107 -2.97 6.99 -7.86
N ARG A 108 -3.57 8.00 -8.48
CA ARG A 108 -4.08 7.92 -9.84
C ARG A 108 -2.95 8.16 -10.84
N LEU A 109 -2.80 7.24 -11.81
CA LEU A 109 -1.69 7.29 -12.76
C LEU A 109 -1.79 8.45 -13.75
N SER A 110 -2.99 8.81 -14.20
CA SER A 110 -3.19 9.77 -15.29
C SER A 110 -2.73 11.19 -14.95
N ASP A 111 -2.79 11.58 -13.68
CA ASP A 111 -2.53 12.94 -13.22
C ASP A 111 -1.72 13.01 -11.91
N HIS A 112 -1.14 11.89 -11.49
CA HIS A 112 -0.34 11.77 -10.26
C HIS A 112 -1.10 12.10 -8.97
N LYS A 113 -2.43 12.22 -9.04
CA LYS A 113 -3.24 12.67 -7.91
C LYS A 113 -3.29 11.61 -6.81
N LEU A 114 -3.00 12.04 -5.59
CA LEU A 114 -3.21 11.26 -4.38
C LEU A 114 -4.72 11.18 -4.10
N MET A 115 -5.27 9.99 -4.23
CA MET A 115 -6.72 9.76 -4.11
C MET A 115 -7.14 9.34 -2.72
N PHE A 116 -6.24 8.67 -1.99
CA PHE A 116 -6.45 8.23 -0.63
C PHE A 116 -5.09 7.95 0.02
N TYR A 117 -4.95 8.25 1.29
CA TYR A 117 -3.85 7.77 2.12
C TYR A 117 -4.27 7.69 3.58
N ALA A 118 -3.60 6.82 4.34
CA ALA A 118 -3.82 6.69 5.78
C ALA A 118 -2.54 6.22 6.48
N ASN A 119 -2.49 6.43 7.80
CA ASN A 119 -1.52 5.75 8.63
C ASN A 119 -2.07 4.39 9.04
N CYS A 120 -1.44 3.33 8.60
CA CYS A 120 -1.84 1.96 8.91
C CYS A 120 -1.13 1.37 10.12
N GLY A 121 -0.09 2.01 10.64
CA GLY A 121 0.63 1.52 11.82
C GLY A 121 2.12 1.40 11.59
N GLN A 122 2.72 0.35 12.14
CA GLN A 122 4.18 0.20 12.11
C GLN A 122 4.60 -0.88 11.13
N ASN A 123 5.42 -0.48 10.16
CA ASN A 123 6.05 -1.35 9.19
C ASN A 123 5.03 -2.15 8.36
N PRO A 124 4.12 -1.47 7.63
CA PRO A 124 3.27 -2.14 6.67
C PRO A 124 4.13 -2.70 5.52
N HIS A 125 3.81 -3.92 5.11
CA HIS A 125 4.52 -4.61 4.03
C HIS A 125 3.65 -4.82 2.80
N SER A 126 2.35 -4.90 2.97
CA SER A 126 1.44 -5.18 1.85
C SER A 126 0.09 -4.51 2.04
N ALA A 127 -0.55 -4.20 0.92
CA ALA A 127 -1.93 -3.76 0.86
C ALA A 127 -2.67 -4.43 -0.30
N GLU A 128 -3.99 -4.56 -0.17
CA GLU A 128 -4.84 -5.10 -1.22
C GLU A 128 -6.14 -4.30 -1.32
N VAL A 129 -6.74 -4.27 -2.53
CA VAL A 129 -8.04 -3.67 -2.77
C VAL A 129 -9.13 -4.71 -2.58
N LEU A 130 -10.09 -4.41 -1.72
CA LEU A 130 -11.29 -5.23 -1.50
C LEU A 130 -12.33 -4.99 -2.62
N PRO A 131 -13.31 -5.89 -2.80
CA PRO A 131 -14.25 -5.85 -3.92
C PRO A 131 -15.05 -4.55 -4.08
N ASP A 132 -15.29 -3.84 -2.99
CA ASP A 132 -16.03 -2.58 -2.93
C ASP A 132 -15.14 -1.32 -3.05
N GLY A 133 -13.83 -1.51 -3.26
CA GLY A 133 -12.84 -0.45 -3.39
C GLY A 133 -12.20 -0.02 -2.07
N ASN A 134 -12.59 -0.58 -0.95
CA ASN A 134 -11.90 -0.41 0.32
C ASN A 134 -10.51 -1.06 0.29
N ILE A 135 -9.65 -0.71 1.24
CA ILE A 135 -8.27 -1.20 1.30
C ILE A 135 -8.06 -2.01 2.58
N VAL A 136 -7.25 -3.04 2.46
CA VAL A 136 -6.72 -3.82 3.58
C VAL A 136 -5.21 -3.78 3.56
N THR A 137 -4.57 -3.72 4.75
CA THR A 137 -3.10 -3.72 4.91
C THR A 137 -2.64 -4.81 5.86
N ALA A 138 -1.39 -5.25 5.68
CA ALA A 138 -0.68 -6.12 6.62
C ALA A 138 0.52 -5.38 7.22
N GLU A 139 0.61 -5.36 8.54
CA GLU A 139 1.66 -4.65 9.29
C GLU A 139 2.41 -5.61 10.20
N SER A 140 3.69 -5.79 9.91
CA SER A 140 4.50 -6.80 10.61
C SER A 140 4.82 -6.42 12.04
N LYS A 141 5.25 -5.17 12.29
CA LYS A 141 5.71 -4.75 13.61
C LYS A 141 4.55 -4.52 14.59
N SER A 142 3.40 -4.01 14.13
CA SER A 142 2.20 -3.90 14.97
C SER A 142 1.45 -5.23 15.09
N GLY A 143 1.73 -6.19 14.22
CA GLY A 143 1.05 -7.50 14.20
C GLY A 143 -0.44 -7.34 13.93
N GLU A 144 -0.78 -6.62 12.85
CA GLU A 144 -2.16 -6.24 12.53
C GLU A 144 -2.46 -6.44 11.06
N ILE A 145 -3.71 -6.75 10.78
CA ILE A 145 -4.35 -6.53 9.48
C ILE A 145 -5.42 -5.47 9.69
N ASN A 146 -5.32 -4.36 8.96
CA ASN A 146 -6.24 -3.25 9.09
C ASN A 146 -7.06 -3.05 7.81
N THR A 147 -8.33 -2.67 7.98
CA THR A 147 -9.20 -2.28 6.86
C THR A 147 -9.48 -0.78 6.91
N PHE A 148 -9.68 -0.18 5.74
CA PHE A 148 -9.90 1.25 5.56
C PHE A 148 -11.09 1.49 4.64
N VAL A 149 -11.93 2.45 5.02
CA VAL A 149 -12.93 3.02 4.10
C VAL A 149 -12.20 4.03 3.20
N VAL A 150 -12.23 3.79 1.90
CA VAL A 150 -11.64 4.70 0.92
C VAL A 150 -12.63 5.82 0.58
N ASP A 151 -12.25 7.05 0.96
CA ASP A 151 -12.98 8.27 0.63
C ASP A 151 -12.05 9.18 -0.19
N THR A 152 -12.34 9.28 -1.49
CA THR A 152 -11.53 10.06 -2.43
C THR A 152 -11.81 11.57 -2.39
N VAL A 153 -12.78 12.00 -1.59
CA VAL A 153 -13.09 13.41 -1.34
C VAL A 153 -12.30 13.92 -0.12
N LYS A 154 -12.32 13.17 0.97
CA LYS A 154 -11.53 13.49 2.18
C LYS A 154 -10.06 13.18 2.01
N VAL A 155 -9.71 12.24 1.16
CA VAL A 155 -8.36 11.76 0.84
C VAL A 155 -7.64 11.14 2.04
N LEU A 156 -7.52 11.84 3.17
CA LEU A 156 -6.95 11.29 4.41
C LEU A 156 -7.97 10.40 5.11
N GLY A 157 -7.62 9.12 5.25
CA GLY A 157 -8.41 8.11 5.90
C GLY A 157 -7.92 7.73 7.29
N ALA A 158 -8.70 6.85 7.92
CA ALA A 158 -8.37 6.22 9.21
C ALA A 158 -8.71 4.72 9.17
N LYS A 159 -8.12 3.95 10.08
CA LYS A 159 -8.46 2.54 10.28
C LYS A 159 -9.96 2.39 10.58
N ALA A 160 -10.62 1.51 9.87
CA ALA A 160 -12.02 1.15 10.14
C ALA A 160 -12.08 -0.01 11.13
N ASN A 161 -11.34 -1.08 10.88
CA ASN A 161 -11.24 -2.25 11.75
C ASN A 161 -9.82 -2.82 11.76
N THR A 162 -9.52 -3.57 12.82
CA THR A 162 -8.22 -4.21 13.04
C THR A 162 -8.42 -5.66 13.45
N VAL A 163 -7.68 -6.57 12.82
CA VAL A 163 -7.50 -7.96 13.26
C VAL A 163 -6.08 -8.13 13.74
N LYS A 164 -5.90 -8.67 14.95
CA LYS A 164 -4.56 -9.01 15.47
C LYS A 164 -4.06 -10.29 14.81
N LEU A 165 -2.93 -10.19 14.13
CA LEU A 165 -2.29 -11.30 13.45
C LEU A 165 -0.78 -11.09 13.50
N GLY A 166 -0.11 -11.80 14.41
CA GLY A 166 1.31 -11.57 14.73
C GLY A 166 2.20 -11.59 13.49
N ASN A 167 3.02 -10.55 13.34
CA ASN A 167 3.97 -10.41 12.23
C ASN A 167 3.30 -10.61 10.85
N ALA A 168 2.16 -9.94 10.64
CA ALA A 168 1.44 -9.99 9.36
C ALA A 168 2.28 -9.31 8.27
N HIS A 169 2.59 -10.04 7.17
CA HIS A 169 3.48 -9.52 6.14
C HIS A 169 2.79 -9.24 4.83
N ASN A 170 1.91 -10.12 4.36
CA ASN A 170 1.31 -9.95 3.05
C ASN A 170 -0.18 -10.28 3.05
N VAL A 171 -0.92 -9.65 2.13
CA VAL A 171 -2.34 -9.88 1.88
C VAL A 171 -2.62 -9.99 0.38
N VAL A 172 -3.48 -10.95 0.01
CA VAL A 172 -3.92 -11.16 -1.37
C VAL A 172 -5.42 -11.43 -1.39
N TRP A 173 -6.17 -10.69 -2.22
CA TRP A 173 -7.57 -10.95 -2.46
C TRP A 173 -7.78 -11.95 -3.61
N ASP A 174 -8.41 -13.08 -3.30
CA ASP A 174 -8.84 -14.06 -4.29
C ASP A 174 -10.28 -13.76 -4.76
N LYS A 175 -10.39 -13.23 -5.96
CA LYS A 175 -11.69 -12.89 -6.57
C LYS A 175 -12.56 -14.11 -6.83
N LYS A 176 -11.95 -15.24 -7.19
CA LYS A 176 -12.66 -16.48 -7.54
C LYS A 176 -13.38 -17.07 -6.35
N ARG A 177 -12.73 -17.06 -5.18
CA ARG A 177 -13.25 -17.67 -3.95
C ARG A 177 -13.83 -16.66 -2.97
N SER A 178 -13.66 -15.37 -3.22
CA SER A 178 -14.05 -14.28 -2.32
C SER A 178 -13.45 -14.41 -0.92
N TYR A 179 -12.13 -14.66 -0.88
CA TYR A 179 -11.36 -14.73 0.35
C TYR A 179 -10.16 -13.78 0.31
N LEU A 180 -9.80 -13.25 1.46
CA LEU A 180 -8.50 -12.66 1.69
C LEU A 180 -7.57 -13.72 2.25
N TYR A 181 -6.41 -13.89 1.64
CA TYR A 181 -5.30 -14.68 2.18
C TYR A 181 -4.27 -13.76 2.80
N ALA A 182 -3.63 -14.21 3.87
CA ALA A 182 -2.56 -13.47 4.53
C ALA A 182 -1.46 -14.40 5.02
N THR A 183 -0.21 -13.97 4.90
CA THR A 183 0.93 -14.61 5.58
C THR A 183 1.20 -13.92 6.90
N ALA A 184 1.46 -14.71 7.92
CA ALA A 184 1.81 -14.21 9.25
C ALA A 184 2.55 -15.27 10.05
N THR A 185 3.08 -14.85 11.21
CA THR A 185 3.75 -15.74 12.15
C THR A 185 2.80 -16.09 13.29
N LYS A 186 2.64 -17.37 13.59
CA LYS A 186 1.93 -17.86 14.79
C LYS A 186 2.73 -17.57 16.05
N LYS A 187 2.09 -17.74 17.22
CA LYS A 187 2.74 -17.54 18.53
C LYS A 187 4.01 -18.37 18.71
N GLU A 188 4.06 -19.54 18.10
CA GLU A 188 5.19 -20.46 18.13
C GLU A 188 6.36 -20.02 17.23
N GLY A 189 6.26 -18.87 16.57
CA GLY A 189 7.28 -18.34 15.67
C GLY A 189 7.29 -18.94 14.26
N VAL A 190 6.33 -19.80 13.94
CA VAL A 190 6.24 -20.46 12.63
C VAL A 190 5.36 -19.69 11.66
N THR A 191 5.74 -19.71 10.38
CA THR A 191 4.97 -19.13 9.29
C THR A 191 3.66 -19.88 9.09
N ALA A 192 2.58 -19.14 8.83
CA ALA A 192 1.30 -19.72 8.46
C ALA A 192 0.61 -18.89 7.39
N LEU A 193 -0.19 -19.58 6.58
CA LEU A 193 -1.15 -19.00 5.64
C LEU A 193 -2.53 -18.97 6.30
N PHE A 194 -3.10 -17.78 6.38
CA PHE A 194 -4.43 -17.53 6.92
C PHE A 194 -5.41 -17.17 5.81
N ARG A 195 -6.67 -17.40 6.09
CA ARG A 195 -7.79 -17.05 5.23
C ARG A 195 -8.85 -16.32 6.03
N PHE A 196 -9.45 -15.30 5.41
CA PHE A 196 -10.55 -14.51 5.96
C PHE A 196 -11.67 -14.37 4.94
N LYS A 197 -12.91 -14.28 5.42
CA LYS A 197 -14.00 -13.71 4.64
C LYS A 197 -14.02 -12.20 4.83
N TYR A 198 -14.46 -11.51 3.80
CA TYR A 198 -14.82 -10.11 3.88
C TYR A 198 -16.33 -9.97 4.06
N ASP A 199 -16.80 -9.12 4.98
CA ASP A 199 -18.22 -8.97 5.30
C ASP A 199 -19.02 -8.18 4.24
N GLY A 200 -18.31 -7.50 3.31
CA GLY A 200 -18.91 -6.71 2.24
C GLY A 200 -19.53 -5.39 2.71
N ASN A 201 -19.31 -4.98 3.96
CA ASN A 201 -19.83 -3.72 4.47
C ASN A 201 -18.91 -2.56 4.10
N ARG A 202 -19.26 -1.85 3.01
CA ARG A 202 -18.45 -0.76 2.48
C ARG A 202 -18.19 0.37 3.49
N SER A 203 -19.12 0.68 4.36
CA SER A 203 -19.00 1.78 5.33
C SER A 203 -18.30 1.37 6.63
N ASN A 204 -18.16 0.07 6.88
CA ASN A 204 -17.47 -0.47 8.06
C ASN A 204 -16.85 -1.84 7.73
N PRO A 205 -15.83 -1.89 6.84
CA PRO A 205 -15.27 -3.13 6.30
C PRO A 205 -14.63 -3.99 7.39
N LYS A 206 -15.02 -5.27 7.47
CA LYS A 206 -14.49 -6.22 8.45
C LYS A 206 -14.02 -7.51 7.80
N LEU A 207 -12.90 -8.00 8.29
CA LEU A 207 -12.47 -9.37 8.05
C LEU A 207 -13.05 -10.26 9.13
N ILE A 208 -13.72 -11.33 8.70
CA ILE A 208 -14.41 -12.28 9.57
C ILE A 208 -13.99 -13.72 9.27
N ASN A 209 -14.34 -14.67 10.13
CA ASN A 209 -14.09 -16.09 9.93
C ASN A 209 -12.63 -16.43 9.64
N GLN A 210 -11.72 -15.90 10.46
CA GLN A 210 -10.30 -16.22 10.38
C GLN A 210 -10.08 -17.74 10.49
N THR A 211 -9.33 -18.29 9.55
CA THR A 211 -8.95 -19.70 9.53
C THR A 211 -7.46 -19.82 9.23
N THR A 212 -6.73 -20.63 9.99
CA THR A 212 -5.39 -21.06 9.58
C THR A 212 -5.56 -22.12 8.49
N LEU A 213 -5.12 -21.80 7.29
CA LEU A 213 -5.23 -22.68 6.14
C LEU A 213 -4.10 -23.69 6.10
N TYR A 214 -2.88 -23.23 6.37
CA TYR A 214 -1.69 -24.08 6.40
C TYR A 214 -0.66 -23.52 7.38
N THR A 215 0.12 -24.42 8.01
CA THR A 215 1.25 -24.07 8.89
C THR A 215 2.53 -24.70 8.35
N PHE A 216 3.55 -23.89 8.13
CA PHE A 216 4.84 -24.29 7.62
C PHE A 216 5.75 -24.65 8.81
N SER A 217 5.70 -25.89 9.27
CA SER A 217 6.24 -26.33 10.57
C SER A 217 7.75 -26.09 10.80
N ASN A 218 8.50 -25.89 9.72
CA ASN A 218 9.96 -25.65 9.81
C ASN A 218 10.36 -24.27 9.27
N GLU A 219 9.40 -23.35 9.09
CA GLU A 219 9.64 -22.04 8.50
C GLU A 219 9.23 -20.91 9.43
N SER A 220 10.10 -19.92 9.51
CA SER A 220 9.83 -18.64 10.15
C SER A 220 9.81 -17.52 9.11
N GLY A 221 9.29 -16.36 9.47
CA GLY A 221 9.40 -15.15 8.67
C GLY A 221 8.78 -15.27 7.28
N GLY A 222 7.51 -15.71 7.18
CA GLY A 222 6.76 -15.64 5.93
C GLY A 222 6.68 -14.20 5.45
N HIS A 223 7.24 -13.91 4.27
CA HIS A 223 7.37 -12.56 3.75
C HIS A 223 6.34 -12.26 2.70
N ASP A 224 6.52 -12.79 1.50
CA ASP A 224 5.70 -12.42 0.37
C ASP A 224 4.62 -13.47 0.08
N LEU A 225 3.51 -13.02 -0.48
CA LEU A 225 2.41 -13.84 -0.95
C LEU A 225 1.91 -13.22 -2.25
N PHE A 226 1.94 -13.99 -3.33
CA PHE A 226 1.59 -13.48 -4.65
C PHE A 226 0.84 -14.51 -5.50
N PRO A 227 -0.17 -14.10 -6.29
CA PRO A 227 -0.83 -15.01 -7.22
C PRO A 227 0.16 -15.55 -8.27
N VAL A 228 0.06 -16.82 -8.60
CA VAL A 228 0.86 -17.38 -9.71
C VAL A 228 0.25 -16.90 -11.03
N TYR A 229 1.04 -16.20 -11.83
CA TYR A 229 0.58 -15.72 -13.13
C TYR A 229 0.09 -16.85 -14.02
N GLY A 230 -1.13 -16.72 -14.53
CA GLY A 230 -1.77 -17.74 -15.37
C GLY A 230 -2.33 -18.95 -14.62
N GLU A 231 -2.20 -19.02 -13.30
CA GLU A 231 -2.70 -20.13 -12.48
C GLU A 231 -3.54 -19.61 -11.31
N GLU A 232 -4.82 -19.28 -11.56
CA GLU A 232 -5.72 -18.62 -10.60
C GLU A 232 -5.91 -19.36 -9.26
N ASP A 233 -5.58 -20.64 -9.20
CA ASP A 233 -5.75 -21.48 -8.02
C ASP A 233 -4.46 -21.59 -7.18
N LYS A 234 -3.40 -20.85 -7.55
CA LYS A 234 -2.10 -21.00 -6.92
C LYS A 234 -1.51 -19.69 -6.42
N LEU A 235 -0.77 -19.79 -5.32
CA LEU A 235 -0.03 -18.68 -4.73
C LEU A 235 1.45 -19.03 -4.61
N TRP A 236 2.31 -18.06 -4.86
CA TRP A 236 3.68 -18.05 -4.38
C TRP A 236 3.70 -17.54 -2.95
N LEU A 237 4.49 -18.18 -2.10
CA LEU A 237 4.78 -17.76 -0.74
C LEU A 237 6.28 -17.85 -0.51
N THR A 238 6.89 -16.78 0.00
CA THR A 238 8.28 -16.80 0.44
C THR A 238 8.36 -16.89 1.96
N ALA A 239 9.30 -17.67 2.44
CA ALA A 239 9.63 -17.79 3.86
C ALA A 239 11.13 -17.61 4.07
N ALA A 240 11.59 -17.79 5.29
CA ALA A 240 12.99 -17.54 5.62
C ALA A 240 13.98 -18.41 4.83
N SER A 241 13.62 -19.66 4.51
CA SER A 241 14.53 -20.63 3.88
C SER A 241 14.08 -21.11 2.50
N ALA A 242 12.84 -20.85 2.09
CA ALA A 242 12.30 -21.41 0.87
C ALA A 242 11.23 -20.53 0.19
N VAL A 243 11.00 -20.82 -1.10
CA VAL A 243 9.87 -20.32 -1.88
C VAL A 243 8.92 -21.48 -2.12
N TYR A 244 7.66 -21.28 -1.83
CA TYR A 244 6.61 -22.28 -1.92
C TYR A 244 5.59 -21.92 -3.00
N LYS A 245 5.19 -22.92 -3.78
CA LYS A 245 4.00 -22.85 -4.62
C LYS A 245 2.87 -23.60 -3.91
N PHE A 246 1.82 -22.88 -3.56
CA PHE A 246 0.70 -23.37 -2.78
C PHE A 246 -0.55 -23.51 -3.64
N ASP A 247 -1.23 -24.68 -3.58
CA ASP A 247 -2.48 -24.94 -4.28
C ASP A 247 -3.68 -24.69 -3.34
N LEU A 248 -4.52 -23.74 -3.73
CA LEU A 248 -5.72 -23.35 -2.99
C LEU A 248 -6.87 -24.37 -3.12
N THR A 249 -6.85 -25.25 -4.13
CA THR A 249 -7.89 -26.27 -4.31
C THR A 249 -7.71 -27.46 -3.39
N GLY A 250 -6.47 -27.93 -3.29
CA GLY A 250 -6.08 -29.05 -2.42
C GLY A 250 -5.59 -28.65 -1.05
N VAL A 251 -5.42 -27.33 -0.80
CA VAL A 251 -4.80 -26.81 0.43
C VAL A 251 -3.47 -27.51 0.71
N CYS A 252 -2.59 -27.52 -0.31
CA CYS A 252 -1.34 -28.26 -0.22
C CYS A 252 -0.17 -27.51 -0.89
N LEU A 253 1.05 -27.86 -0.48
CA LEU A 253 2.26 -27.45 -1.15
C LEU A 253 2.48 -28.27 -2.42
N LEU A 254 2.71 -27.59 -3.54
CA LEU A 254 3.04 -28.25 -4.80
C LEU A 254 4.55 -28.27 -5.07
N TYR A 255 5.26 -27.25 -4.60
CA TYR A 255 6.67 -27.06 -4.90
C TYR A 255 7.34 -26.26 -3.80
N THR A 256 8.59 -26.64 -3.50
CA THR A 256 9.50 -25.89 -2.65
C THR A 256 10.82 -25.71 -3.37
N SER A 257 11.36 -24.52 -3.36
CA SER A 257 12.73 -24.25 -3.79
C SER A 257 13.48 -23.61 -2.63
N PRO A 258 14.77 -23.94 -2.42
CA PRO A 258 15.60 -23.19 -1.51
C PRO A 258 15.52 -21.70 -1.83
N SER A 259 15.36 -20.85 -0.83
CA SER A 259 15.56 -19.42 -1.04
C SER A 259 17.00 -19.20 -1.47
N PRO A 260 17.26 -18.47 -2.57
CA PRO A 260 18.63 -18.10 -2.87
C PRO A 260 19.12 -17.22 -1.72
N ARG A 261 19.97 -17.80 -0.88
CA ARG A 261 20.79 -17.07 0.07
C ARG A 261 22.21 -17.12 -0.45
N ASP A 262 22.78 -15.96 -0.65
CA ASP A 262 24.21 -15.78 -0.86
C ASP A 262 24.99 -16.18 0.40
#